data_b64175c18658f92510358c65d512d6af
#
_entry.id   b64175c18658f92510358c65d512d6af
#
_cell.length_a   1.000
_cell.length_b   1.000
_cell.length_c   1.000
_cell.angle_alpha   90.00
_cell.angle_beta   90.00
_cell.angle_gamma   90.00
#
_symmetry.space_group_name_H-M   'P 1'
#
loop_
_entity.id
_entity.type
_entity.pdbx_description
1 polymer ?
#
loop_
_entity_poly.entity_id
_entity_poly.type
_entity_poly.pdbx_seq_one_letter_code
_entity_poly.pdbx_strand_id
1 'polypeptide(L)'
;DQWGNIVNGVDLIRRIIKKDAFGLTSPLITLASGAKMGKTEKGAIWLNENLFSPYDYWQFWRNTDDRDVKRFLYFFTEISQSEIEHLYEKEKNINKLKIILANEATKILHGEIASKKAEQTARETFKEKGLSSNLPEIKIKLNNIEKGIKLIDLLTDNKIFPSKSEIRRVMANNGLKINDNLINDDKKILRPNDFKEKVLKVSYGKKKHYIIKII
;
A
#
# COMPACT_ATOMS: atom_id res chain seq x y z
N ASP A 1 24.70 11.89 -14.76
CA ASP A 1 24.41 11.54 -16.17
C ASP A 1 23.21 12.31 -16.73
N GLN A 2 22.15 12.49 -15.98
CA GLN A 2 20.97 13.23 -16.45
C GLN A 2 21.25 14.73 -16.70
N TRP A 3 22.12 15.35 -15.90
CA TRP A 3 22.53 16.72 -16.11
C TRP A 3 23.18 16.96 -17.49
N GLY A 4 24.03 16.03 -17.91
CA GLY A 4 24.64 16.08 -19.25
C GLY A 4 23.59 16.04 -20.38
N ASN A 5 22.57 15.20 -20.25
CA ASN A 5 21.47 15.13 -21.21
C ASN A 5 20.65 16.42 -21.26
N ILE A 6 20.39 17.05 -20.11
CA ILE A 6 19.68 18.34 -20.02
C ILE A 6 20.48 19.44 -20.71
N VAL A 7 21.78 19.57 -20.40
CA VAL A 7 22.65 20.60 -21.01
C VAL A 7 22.73 20.44 -22.52
N ASN A 8 22.93 19.20 -23.01
CA ASN A 8 22.93 18.93 -24.45
C ASN A 8 21.60 19.27 -25.12
N GLY A 9 20.47 18.99 -24.44
CA GLY A 9 19.13 19.36 -24.94
C GLY A 9 18.95 20.87 -25.05
N VAL A 10 19.34 21.63 -24.03
CA VAL A 10 19.30 23.11 -24.03
C VAL A 10 20.16 23.69 -25.16
N ASP A 11 21.37 23.16 -25.34
CA ASP A 11 22.27 23.63 -26.40
C ASP A 11 21.73 23.31 -27.81
N LEU A 12 21.16 22.13 -27.99
CA LEU A 12 20.54 21.71 -29.26
C LEU A 12 19.36 22.61 -29.63
N ILE A 13 18.47 22.91 -28.69
CA ILE A 13 17.34 23.83 -28.88
C ILE A 13 17.83 25.21 -29.32
N ARG A 14 18.82 25.74 -28.63
CA ARG A 14 19.42 27.05 -29.00
C ARG A 14 20.01 27.06 -30.40
N ARG A 15 20.72 25.98 -30.78
CA ARG A 15 21.39 25.90 -32.10
C ARG A 15 20.40 25.73 -33.25
N ILE A 16 19.42 24.86 -33.09
CA ILE A 16 18.48 24.50 -34.17
C ILE A 16 17.29 25.44 -34.24
N ILE A 17 16.63 25.67 -33.10
CA ILE A 17 15.35 26.40 -33.04
C ILE A 17 15.60 27.91 -32.77
N LYS A 18 16.81 28.30 -32.37
CA LYS A 18 17.17 29.68 -32.00
C LYS A 18 16.32 30.25 -30.85
N LYS A 19 15.88 29.40 -29.92
CA LYS A 19 15.12 29.76 -28.73
C LYS A 19 15.87 29.40 -27.48
N ASP A 20 15.61 30.15 -26.40
CA ASP A 20 16.13 29.78 -25.08
C ASP A 20 15.33 28.62 -24.48
N ALA A 21 16.02 27.75 -23.78
CA ALA A 21 15.46 26.69 -22.97
C ALA A 21 16.22 26.62 -21.64
N PHE A 22 15.55 26.17 -20.59
CA PHE A 22 16.08 26.14 -19.23
C PHE A 22 15.98 24.72 -18.68
N GLY A 23 17.00 24.32 -17.90
CA GLY A 23 17.01 23.04 -17.20
C GLY A 23 16.81 23.24 -15.71
N LEU A 24 15.91 22.44 -15.12
CA LEU A 24 15.69 22.40 -13.69
C LEU A 24 15.88 20.96 -13.19
N THR A 25 16.64 20.80 -12.12
CA THR A 25 16.78 19.51 -11.45
C THR A 25 16.47 19.64 -9.96
N SER A 26 16.02 18.55 -9.37
CA SER A 26 15.82 18.43 -7.94
C SER A 26 16.67 17.27 -7.39
N PRO A 27 17.04 17.31 -6.10
CA PRO A 27 17.67 16.15 -5.45
C PRO A 27 16.81 14.90 -5.55
N LEU A 28 17.46 13.74 -5.62
CA LEU A 28 16.76 12.45 -5.64
C LEU A 28 16.01 12.23 -4.32
N ILE A 29 14.75 11.85 -4.41
CA ILE A 29 13.96 11.47 -3.22
C ILE A 29 14.39 10.07 -2.76
N THR A 30 14.94 10.01 -1.57
CA THR A 30 15.38 8.79 -0.90
C THR A 30 14.57 8.56 0.37
N LEU A 31 14.48 7.31 0.81
CA LEU A 31 13.96 6.96 2.14
C LEU A 31 15.02 7.23 3.21
N ALA A 32 14.62 7.32 4.47
CA ALA A 32 15.54 7.44 5.62
C ALA A 32 16.55 6.29 5.72
N SER A 33 16.26 5.16 5.08
CA SER A 33 17.19 4.03 4.91
C SER A 33 18.28 4.27 3.85
N GLY A 34 18.23 5.36 3.08
CA GLY A 34 19.09 5.62 1.93
C GLY A 34 18.60 5.00 0.61
N ALA A 35 17.60 4.14 0.65
CA ALA A 35 17.02 3.52 -0.55
C ALA A 35 16.28 4.56 -1.41
N LYS A 36 16.29 4.38 -2.73
CA LYS A 36 15.52 5.21 -3.66
C LYS A 36 14.03 4.97 -3.44
N MET A 37 13.24 6.05 -3.34
CA MET A 37 11.79 5.95 -3.23
C MET A 37 11.18 5.39 -4.53
N GLY A 38 10.14 4.57 -4.39
CA GLY A 38 9.38 4.01 -5.52
C GLY A 38 10.03 2.80 -6.21
N LYS A 39 11.28 2.43 -5.83
CA LYS A 39 11.95 1.20 -6.27
C LYS A 39 12.22 0.33 -5.05
N THR A 40 11.28 -0.52 -4.71
CA THR A 40 11.44 -1.48 -3.60
C THR A 40 11.68 -2.89 -4.16
N GLU A 41 12.29 -3.77 -3.36
CA GLU A 41 12.39 -5.20 -3.68
C GLU A 41 11.02 -5.86 -3.91
N LYS A 42 9.95 -5.24 -3.44
CA LYS A 42 8.55 -5.68 -3.57
C LYS A 42 7.81 -5.10 -4.77
N GLY A 43 8.51 -4.33 -5.63
CA GLY A 43 7.94 -3.69 -6.82
C GLY A 43 7.73 -2.19 -6.68
N ALA A 44 7.23 -1.58 -7.75
CA ALA A 44 6.95 -0.15 -7.81
C ALA A 44 5.63 0.19 -7.05
N ILE A 45 5.55 1.41 -6.53
CA ILE A 45 4.29 1.96 -6.04
C ILE A 45 3.54 2.53 -7.24
N TRP A 46 2.54 1.80 -7.70
CA TRP A 46 1.75 2.19 -8.86
C TRP A 46 0.73 3.27 -8.49
N LEU A 47 0.56 4.23 -9.38
CA LEU A 47 -0.44 5.29 -9.24
C LEU A 47 -1.81 4.86 -9.78
N ASN A 48 -1.84 3.87 -10.68
CA ASN A 48 -3.07 3.34 -11.23
C ASN A 48 -3.78 2.43 -10.21
N GLU A 49 -5.04 2.73 -9.90
CA GLU A 49 -5.85 1.99 -8.91
C GLU A 49 -6.10 0.52 -9.25
N ASN A 50 -6.05 0.15 -10.53
CA ASN A 50 -6.18 -1.25 -10.96
C ASN A 50 -4.92 -2.09 -10.66
N LEU A 51 -3.76 -1.43 -10.47
CA LEU A 51 -2.48 -2.08 -10.16
C LEU A 51 -2.14 -1.98 -8.67
N PHE A 52 -2.61 -0.93 -8.00
CA PHE A 52 -2.36 -0.68 -6.59
C PHE A 52 -3.56 0.07 -6.00
N SER A 53 -4.36 -0.62 -5.18
CA SER A 53 -5.63 -0.06 -4.70
C SER A 53 -5.43 1.24 -3.89
N PRO A 54 -6.43 2.14 -3.84
CA PRO A 54 -6.36 3.33 -2.97
C PRO A 54 -6.10 3.00 -1.50
N TYR A 55 -6.59 1.86 -1.02
CA TYR A 55 -6.30 1.37 0.32
C TYR A 55 -4.83 0.99 0.50
N ASP A 56 -4.24 0.25 -0.45
CA ASP A 56 -2.82 -0.13 -0.39
C ASP A 56 -1.91 1.09 -0.52
N TYR A 57 -2.30 2.07 -1.37
CA TYR A 57 -1.61 3.34 -1.52
C TYR A 57 -1.64 4.15 -0.22
N TRP A 58 -2.80 4.25 0.42
CA TRP A 58 -2.95 4.86 1.73
C TRP A 58 -2.08 4.15 2.79
N GLN A 59 -2.08 2.82 2.79
CA GLN A 59 -1.26 2.02 3.70
C GLN A 59 0.25 2.23 3.46
N PHE A 60 0.67 2.43 2.23
CA PHE A 60 2.07 2.76 1.93
C PHE A 60 2.50 4.03 2.68
N TRP A 61 1.75 5.11 2.58
CA TRP A 61 2.03 6.37 3.28
C TRP A 61 1.89 6.24 4.79
N ARG A 62 0.86 5.55 5.26
CA ARG A 62 0.65 5.28 6.70
C ARG A 62 1.83 4.54 7.33
N ASN A 63 2.59 3.81 6.55
CA ASN A 63 3.72 2.99 6.97
C ASN A 63 5.09 3.63 6.74
N THR A 64 5.12 4.89 6.36
CA THR A 64 6.35 5.69 6.24
C THR A 64 7.18 5.64 7.52
N ASP A 65 8.52 5.62 7.38
CA ASP A 65 9.44 5.74 8.53
C ASP A 65 9.19 7.09 9.24
N ASP A 66 9.28 7.09 10.57
CA ASP A 66 9.00 8.30 11.38
C ASP A 66 9.87 9.50 10.96
N ARG A 67 11.12 9.23 10.54
CA ARG A 67 12.09 10.23 10.09
C ARG A 67 11.74 10.88 8.77
N ASP A 68 10.94 10.21 7.94
CA ASP A 68 10.54 10.69 6.62
C ASP A 68 9.24 11.50 6.63
N VAL A 69 8.42 11.37 7.67
CA VAL A 69 7.04 11.91 7.70
C VAL A 69 7.01 13.42 7.42
N LYS A 70 7.85 14.21 8.11
CA LYS A 70 7.88 15.67 7.93
C LYS A 70 8.23 16.05 6.51
N ARG A 71 9.28 15.45 5.96
CA ARG A 71 9.75 15.70 4.61
C ARG A 71 8.71 15.31 3.57
N PHE A 72 8.01 14.19 3.78
CA PHE A 72 6.99 13.74 2.84
C PHE A 72 5.69 14.55 2.93
N LEU A 73 5.37 15.14 4.06
CA LEU A 73 4.30 16.13 4.15
C LEU A 73 4.60 17.33 3.23
N TYR A 74 5.83 17.83 3.20
CA TYR A 74 6.22 18.91 2.28
C TYR A 74 6.16 18.50 0.80
N PHE A 75 6.53 17.27 0.47
CA PHE A 75 6.65 16.85 -0.93
C PHE A 75 5.37 16.29 -1.54
N PHE A 76 4.50 15.70 -0.73
CA PHE A 76 3.39 14.90 -1.21
C PHE A 76 2.04 15.36 -0.68
N THR A 77 1.95 16.56 -0.13
CA THR A 77 0.68 17.17 0.28
C THR A 77 0.60 18.63 -0.18
N GLU A 78 -0.62 19.16 -0.22
CA GLU A 78 -0.88 20.57 -0.50
C GLU A 78 -0.94 21.42 0.79
N ILE A 79 -0.58 20.84 1.94
CA ILE A 79 -0.54 21.54 3.23
C ILE A 79 0.60 22.56 3.18
N SER A 80 0.32 23.81 3.56
CA SER A 80 1.33 24.86 3.58
C SER A 80 2.47 24.59 4.57
N GLN A 81 3.64 25.13 4.31
CA GLN A 81 4.79 24.98 5.19
C GLN A 81 4.48 25.40 6.64
N SER A 82 3.79 26.53 6.82
CA SER A 82 3.41 27.03 8.14
C SER A 82 2.48 26.08 8.88
N GLU A 83 1.53 25.47 8.17
CA GLU A 83 0.62 24.46 8.76
C GLU A 83 1.35 23.19 9.14
N ILE A 84 2.31 22.72 8.33
CA ILE A 84 3.12 21.53 8.65
C ILE A 84 3.95 21.79 9.91
N GLU A 85 4.59 22.95 10.04
CA GLU A 85 5.35 23.30 11.26
C GLU A 85 4.43 23.33 12.49
N HIS A 86 3.27 23.96 12.36
CA HIS A 86 2.28 24.01 13.44
C HIS A 86 1.76 22.62 13.84
N LEU A 87 1.51 21.72 12.85
CA LEU A 87 1.13 20.34 13.13
C LEU A 87 2.20 19.61 13.94
N TYR A 88 3.49 19.80 13.60
CA TYR A 88 4.60 19.17 14.33
C TYR A 88 4.82 19.73 15.74
N GLU A 89 4.50 20.99 15.96
CA GLU A 89 4.56 21.62 17.28
C GLU A 89 3.46 21.07 18.21
N LYS A 90 2.23 20.97 17.71
CA LYS A 90 1.05 20.57 18.48
C LYS A 90 0.91 19.05 18.64
N GLU A 91 1.14 18.28 17.59
CA GLU A 91 0.89 16.85 17.60
C GLU A 91 2.18 16.06 17.88
N LYS A 92 2.26 15.52 19.07
CA LYS A 92 3.41 14.68 19.50
C LYS A 92 3.30 13.24 19.03
N ASN A 93 2.11 12.81 18.61
CA ASN A 93 1.89 11.45 18.15
C ASN A 93 2.18 11.34 16.64
N ILE A 94 3.37 10.86 16.30
CA ILE A 94 3.80 10.66 14.91
C ILE A 94 2.80 9.82 14.08
N ASN A 95 2.06 8.90 14.73
CA ASN A 95 1.06 8.09 14.05
C ASN A 95 -0.14 8.91 13.53
N LYS A 96 -0.50 10.01 14.18
CA LYS A 96 -1.52 10.93 13.67
C LYS A 96 -0.99 11.70 12.46
N LEU A 97 0.26 12.15 12.49
CA LEU A 97 0.91 12.82 11.36
C LEU A 97 1.00 11.90 10.14
N LYS A 98 1.28 10.60 10.35
CA LYS A 98 1.24 9.59 9.28
C LYS A 98 -0.16 9.38 8.69
N ILE A 99 -1.22 9.51 9.50
CA ILE A 99 -2.59 9.46 8.98
C ILE A 99 -2.86 10.68 8.11
N ILE A 100 -2.44 11.87 8.55
CA ILE A 100 -2.58 13.10 7.75
C ILE A 100 -1.85 12.96 6.42
N LEU A 101 -0.58 12.51 6.42
CA LEU A 101 0.18 12.24 5.21
C LEU A 101 -0.54 11.27 4.27
N ALA A 102 -1.01 10.15 4.80
CA ALA A 102 -1.71 9.14 4.02
C ALA A 102 -3.02 9.66 3.43
N ASN A 103 -3.79 10.43 4.21
CA ASN A 103 -5.03 11.02 3.75
C ASN A 103 -4.80 12.03 2.62
N GLU A 104 -3.90 12.98 2.81
CA GLU A 104 -3.64 14.03 1.82
C GLU A 104 -3.02 13.47 0.54
N ALA A 105 -2.00 12.60 0.64
CA ALA A 105 -1.40 11.98 -0.54
C ALA A 105 -2.42 11.13 -1.32
N THR A 106 -3.28 10.38 -0.63
CA THR A 106 -4.33 9.58 -1.28
C THR A 106 -5.42 10.47 -1.88
N LYS A 107 -5.77 11.57 -1.23
CA LYS A 107 -6.74 12.54 -1.73
C LYS A 107 -6.26 13.19 -3.05
N ILE A 108 -4.99 13.56 -3.15
CA ILE A 108 -4.40 14.14 -4.37
C ILE A 108 -4.51 13.14 -5.54
N LEU A 109 -4.23 11.86 -5.31
CA LEU A 109 -4.17 10.87 -6.39
C LEU A 109 -5.54 10.27 -6.73
N HIS A 110 -6.33 9.91 -5.73
CA HIS A 110 -7.55 9.11 -5.89
C HIS A 110 -8.84 9.85 -5.48
N GLY A 111 -8.70 11.09 -5.05
CA GLY A 111 -9.82 11.92 -4.59
C GLY A 111 -10.20 11.70 -3.11
N GLU A 112 -10.99 12.63 -2.60
CA GLU A 112 -11.34 12.69 -1.17
C GLU A 112 -12.17 11.47 -0.71
N ILE A 113 -13.08 10.99 -1.56
CA ILE A 113 -13.94 9.84 -1.23
C ILE A 113 -13.09 8.58 -1.02
N ALA A 114 -12.13 8.32 -1.92
CA ALA A 114 -11.24 7.18 -1.82
C ALA A 114 -10.32 7.26 -0.59
N SER A 115 -9.81 8.46 -0.27
CA SER A 115 -9.00 8.72 0.92
C SER A 115 -9.76 8.43 2.21
N LYS A 116 -10.97 9.00 2.37
CA LYS A 116 -11.83 8.77 3.54
C LYS A 116 -12.18 7.28 3.71
N LYS A 117 -12.50 6.61 2.60
CA LYS A 117 -12.82 5.19 2.58
C LYS A 117 -11.64 4.33 2.99
N ALA A 118 -10.42 4.66 2.53
CA ALA A 118 -9.21 3.95 2.91
C ALA A 118 -8.90 4.11 4.41
N GLU A 119 -9.02 5.33 4.95
CA GLU A 119 -8.85 5.58 6.39
C GLU A 119 -9.89 4.83 7.23
N GLN A 120 -11.17 4.88 6.85
CA GLN A 120 -12.24 4.18 7.55
C GLN A 120 -11.97 2.68 7.57
N THR A 121 -11.64 2.09 6.42
CA THR A 121 -11.27 0.67 6.28
C THR A 121 -10.13 0.29 7.23
N ALA A 122 -9.09 1.13 7.29
CA ALA A 122 -7.98 0.89 8.20
C ALA A 122 -8.42 0.93 9.67
N ARG A 123 -9.24 1.91 10.05
CA ARG A 123 -9.77 2.03 11.42
C ARG A 123 -10.61 0.82 11.83
N GLU A 124 -11.54 0.39 10.97
CA GLU A 124 -12.40 -0.77 11.22
C GLU A 124 -11.58 -2.06 11.35
N THR A 125 -10.61 -2.25 10.45
CA THR A 125 -9.74 -3.43 10.46
C THR A 125 -8.91 -3.54 11.73
N PHE A 126 -8.45 -2.40 12.28
CA PHE A 126 -7.57 -2.39 13.45
C PHE A 126 -8.32 -2.27 14.78
N LYS A 127 -9.46 -1.54 14.84
CA LYS A 127 -10.18 -1.29 16.11
C LYS A 127 -11.19 -2.39 16.45
N GLU A 128 -11.94 -2.86 15.47
CA GLU A 128 -13.14 -3.66 15.75
C GLU A 128 -12.95 -5.16 15.51
N LYS A 129 -11.78 -5.61 15.05
CA LYS A 129 -11.58 -7.00 14.58
C LYS A 129 -12.64 -7.44 13.56
N GLY A 130 -13.33 -6.46 12.96
CA GLY A 130 -14.44 -6.66 12.05
C GLY A 130 -14.01 -6.93 10.61
N LEU A 131 -14.93 -7.47 9.83
CA LEU A 131 -14.81 -7.57 8.38
C LEU A 131 -15.16 -6.20 7.78
N SER A 132 -14.17 -5.46 7.28
CA SER A 132 -14.43 -4.21 6.58
C SER A 132 -14.92 -4.48 5.16
N SER A 133 -16.02 -3.86 4.77
CA SER A 133 -16.55 -3.94 3.40
C SER A 133 -15.63 -3.32 2.33
N ASN A 134 -14.59 -2.62 2.75
CA ASN A 134 -13.69 -1.85 1.89
C ASN A 134 -12.29 -2.45 1.73
N LEU A 135 -12.03 -3.64 2.28
CA LEU A 135 -10.79 -4.37 2.03
C LEU A 135 -10.74 -4.88 0.58
N PRO A 136 -9.54 -5.07 0.00
CA PRO A 136 -9.40 -5.75 -1.29
C PRO A 136 -10.19 -7.06 -1.29
N GLU A 137 -11.19 -7.15 -2.18
CA GLU A 137 -12.11 -8.29 -2.25
C GLU A 137 -11.73 -9.20 -3.42
N ILE A 138 -11.60 -10.49 -3.14
CA ILE A 138 -11.36 -11.55 -4.11
C ILE A 138 -12.60 -12.42 -4.17
N LYS A 139 -13.19 -12.55 -5.35
CA LYS A 139 -14.39 -13.37 -5.58
C LYS A 139 -13.99 -14.74 -6.10
N ILE A 140 -14.52 -15.78 -5.47
CA ILE A 140 -14.29 -17.17 -5.87
C ILE A 140 -15.62 -17.89 -6.01
N LYS A 141 -15.71 -18.83 -6.96
CA LYS A 141 -16.92 -19.62 -7.19
C LYS A 141 -17.04 -20.72 -6.14
N LEU A 142 -18.26 -20.99 -5.69
CA LEU A 142 -18.56 -22.04 -4.70
C LEU A 142 -18.00 -23.40 -5.13
N ASN A 143 -18.18 -23.80 -6.39
CA ASN A 143 -17.71 -25.09 -6.94
C ASN A 143 -16.19 -25.32 -6.72
N ASN A 144 -15.41 -24.25 -6.62
CA ASN A 144 -13.96 -24.35 -6.38
C ASN A 144 -13.62 -24.75 -4.94
N ILE A 145 -14.58 -24.66 -4.02
CA ILE A 145 -14.36 -24.87 -2.59
C ILE A 145 -15.14 -26.10 -2.08
N GLU A 146 -16.18 -26.54 -2.76
CA GLU A 146 -17.04 -27.64 -2.31
C GLU A 146 -16.25 -28.93 -2.00
N LYS A 147 -15.26 -29.25 -2.83
CA LYS A 147 -14.39 -30.43 -2.63
C LYS A 147 -13.23 -30.13 -1.64
N GLY A 148 -13.17 -28.92 -1.10
CA GLY A 148 -12.04 -28.44 -0.30
C GLY A 148 -10.87 -27.97 -1.17
N ILE A 149 -10.28 -26.82 -0.82
CA ILE A 149 -9.10 -26.26 -1.48
C ILE A 149 -7.98 -26.07 -0.46
N LYS A 150 -6.74 -26.38 -0.82
CA LYS A 150 -5.61 -26.09 0.06
C LYS A 150 -5.46 -24.58 0.21
N LEU A 151 -5.32 -24.10 1.43
CA LEU A 151 -5.15 -22.69 1.74
C LEU A 151 -4.01 -22.04 0.93
N ILE A 152 -2.86 -22.72 0.84
CA ILE A 152 -1.71 -22.21 0.11
C ILE A 152 -1.97 -22.06 -1.39
N ASP A 153 -2.76 -22.94 -2.00
CA ASP A 153 -3.13 -22.87 -3.40
C ASP A 153 -4.08 -21.68 -3.62
N LEU A 154 -5.13 -21.57 -2.80
CA LEU A 154 -6.07 -20.45 -2.85
C LEU A 154 -5.36 -19.08 -2.78
N LEU A 155 -4.41 -18.95 -1.85
CA LEU A 155 -3.69 -17.68 -1.66
C LEU A 155 -2.73 -17.35 -2.81
N THR A 156 -2.14 -18.37 -3.44
CA THR A 156 -1.21 -18.18 -4.56
C THR A 156 -1.96 -17.91 -5.86
N ASP A 157 -3.01 -18.70 -6.15
CA ASP A 157 -3.79 -18.60 -7.38
C ASP A 157 -4.48 -17.25 -7.50
N ASN A 158 -4.89 -16.68 -6.35
CA ASN A 158 -5.48 -15.34 -6.28
C ASN A 158 -4.46 -14.21 -6.07
N LYS A 159 -3.16 -14.48 -6.26
CA LYS A 159 -2.07 -13.50 -6.21
C LYS A 159 -1.97 -12.72 -4.89
N ILE A 160 -2.52 -13.23 -3.79
CA ILE A 160 -2.33 -12.67 -2.45
C ILE A 160 -0.87 -12.84 -2.02
N PHE A 161 -0.26 -13.96 -2.41
CA PHE A 161 1.17 -14.22 -2.26
C PHE A 161 1.80 -14.57 -3.59
N PRO A 162 3.07 -14.18 -3.80
CA PRO A 162 3.78 -14.46 -5.05
C PRO A 162 4.19 -15.93 -5.19
N SER A 163 4.31 -16.68 -4.07
CA SER A 163 4.69 -18.08 -4.08
C SER A 163 4.25 -18.84 -2.83
N LYS A 164 4.11 -20.17 -2.98
CA LYS A 164 3.82 -21.08 -1.85
C LYS A 164 4.95 -21.11 -0.80
N SER A 165 6.19 -20.89 -1.21
CA SER A 165 7.34 -20.81 -0.30
C SER A 165 7.24 -19.58 0.62
N GLU A 166 6.79 -18.45 0.10
CA GLU A 166 6.59 -17.24 0.92
C GLU A 166 5.47 -17.44 1.93
N ILE A 167 4.37 -18.09 1.55
CA ILE A 167 3.29 -18.43 2.49
C ILE A 167 3.83 -19.26 3.66
N ARG A 168 4.60 -20.34 3.37
CA ARG A 168 5.19 -21.18 4.41
C ARG A 168 6.11 -20.39 5.33
N ARG A 169 6.92 -19.48 4.78
CA ARG A 169 7.80 -18.61 5.57
C ARG A 169 7.00 -17.70 6.50
N VAL A 170 5.90 -17.12 6.00
CA VAL A 170 5.01 -16.26 6.81
C VAL A 170 4.30 -17.08 7.89
N MET A 171 3.84 -18.29 7.58
CA MET A 171 3.23 -19.21 8.56
C MET A 171 4.23 -19.59 9.67
N ALA A 172 5.47 -19.98 9.31
CA ALA A 172 6.52 -20.32 10.27
C ALA A 172 6.83 -19.19 11.25
N ASN A 173 6.65 -17.93 10.82
CA ASN A 173 6.83 -16.75 11.66
C ASN A 173 5.53 -16.28 12.36
N ASN A 174 4.54 -17.15 12.47
CA ASN A 174 3.22 -16.82 13.06
C ASN A 174 2.57 -15.57 12.43
N GLY A 175 2.80 -15.34 11.14
CA GLY A 175 2.39 -14.13 10.44
C GLY A 175 1.07 -14.23 9.67
N LEU A 176 0.49 -15.44 9.49
CA LEU A 176 -0.75 -15.65 8.73
C LEU A 176 -1.93 -15.91 9.66
N LYS A 177 -3.04 -15.20 9.43
CA LYS A 177 -4.30 -15.40 10.15
C LYS A 177 -5.45 -15.54 9.17
N ILE A 178 -6.37 -16.46 9.50
CA ILE A 178 -7.65 -16.62 8.83
C ILE A 178 -8.75 -16.38 9.86
N ASN A 179 -9.66 -15.47 9.57
CA ASN A 179 -10.74 -15.06 10.50
C ASN A 179 -10.16 -14.76 11.89
N ASP A 180 -9.04 -14.04 11.94
CA ASP A 180 -8.25 -13.65 13.11
C ASP A 180 -7.57 -14.80 13.88
N ASN A 181 -7.76 -16.05 13.46
CA ASN A 181 -7.07 -17.21 14.02
C ASN A 181 -5.74 -17.45 13.32
N LEU A 182 -4.70 -17.70 14.11
CA LEU A 182 -3.37 -18.00 13.59
C LEU A 182 -3.38 -19.36 12.85
N ILE A 183 -2.74 -19.39 11.68
CA ILE A 183 -2.61 -20.60 10.86
C ILE A 183 -1.13 -20.90 10.62
N ASN A 184 -0.69 -22.06 11.14
CA ASN A 184 0.66 -22.56 10.97
C ASN A 184 0.72 -23.90 10.21
N ASP A 185 -0.45 -24.44 9.82
CA ASP A 185 -0.56 -25.68 9.07
C ASP A 185 -0.63 -25.39 7.56
N ASP A 186 0.43 -25.73 6.84
CA ASP A 186 0.54 -25.55 5.38
C ASP A 186 -0.31 -26.55 4.58
N LYS A 187 -0.82 -27.60 5.24
CA LYS A 187 -1.74 -28.57 4.66
C LYS A 187 -3.21 -28.22 4.88
N LYS A 188 -3.51 -27.10 5.57
CA LYS A 188 -4.89 -26.68 5.86
C LYS A 188 -5.72 -26.67 4.58
N ILE A 189 -6.82 -27.41 4.61
CA ILE A 189 -7.86 -27.44 3.57
C ILE A 189 -9.00 -26.56 4.03
N LEU A 190 -9.37 -25.60 3.21
CA LEU A 190 -10.55 -24.77 3.40
C LEU A 190 -11.77 -25.42 2.76
N ARG A 191 -12.89 -25.35 3.46
CA ARG A 191 -14.22 -25.81 3.03
C ARG A 191 -15.22 -24.66 3.18
N PRO A 192 -16.43 -24.76 2.60
CA PRO A 192 -17.45 -23.71 2.73
C PRO A 192 -17.71 -23.28 4.17
N ASN A 193 -17.63 -24.21 5.14
CA ASN A 193 -17.85 -23.94 6.57
C ASN A 193 -16.76 -23.06 7.22
N ASP A 194 -15.58 -22.91 6.60
CA ASP A 194 -14.54 -22.01 7.08
C ASP A 194 -14.87 -20.54 6.75
N PHE A 195 -15.85 -20.31 5.86
CA PHE A 195 -16.30 -18.99 5.44
C PHE A 195 -17.50 -18.54 6.27
N LYS A 196 -17.33 -17.50 7.08
CA LYS A 196 -18.42 -16.88 7.84
C LYS A 196 -19.26 -16.03 6.89
N GLU A 197 -20.55 -16.33 6.77
CA GLU A 197 -21.46 -15.62 5.85
C GLU A 197 -20.90 -15.50 4.41
N LYS A 198 -20.31 -16.59 3.90
CA LYS A 198 -19.63 -16.66 2.61
C LYS A 198 -18.35 -15.80 2.49
N VAL A 199 -17.80 -15.34 3.60
CA VAL A 199 -16.62 -14.45 3.65
C VAL A 199 -15.51 -15.08 4.47
N LEU A 200 -14.26 -14.98 3.97
CA LEU A 200 -13.06 -15.40 4.66
C LEU A 200 -12.11 -14.19 4.74
N LYS A 201 -11.76 -13.78 5.94
CA LYS A 201 -10.76 -12.74 6.17
C LYS A 201 -9.37 -13.37 6.22
N VAL A 202 -8.47 -12.87 5.38
CA VAL A 202 -7.04 -13.24 5.35
C VAL A 202 -6.23 -12.05 5.84
N SER A 203 -5.36 -12.27 6.80
CA SER A 203 -4.44 -11.23 7.29
C SER A 203 -3.04 -11.78 7.39
N TYR A 204 -2.03 -11.05 6.91
CA TYR A 204 -0.63 -11.44 7.11
C TYR A 204 0.28 -10.25 7.38
N GLY A 205 1.24 -10.50 8.30
CA GLY A 205 2.00 -9.42 8.90
C GLY A 205 1.10 -8.45 9.67
N LYS A 206 1.59 -7.25 9.91
CA LYS A 206 0.84 -6.22 10.68
C LYS A 206 -0.13 -5.40 9.82
N LYS A 207 -0.11 -5.54 8.48
CA LYS A 207 -0.60 -4.47 7.60
C LYS A 207 -1.38 -4.94 6.36
N LYS A 208 -1.40 -6.23 6.05
CA LYS A 208 -2.05 -6.74 4.85
C LYS A 208 -3.29 -7.54 5.23
N HIS A 209 -4.43 -7.10 4.70
CA HIS A 209 -5.74 -7.69 4.95
C HIS A 209 -6.50 -7.83 3.65
N TYR A 210 -7.15 -8.97 3.45
CA TYR A 210 -7.92 -9.31 2.25
C TYR A 210 -9.22 -9.97 2.65
N ILE A 211 -10.23 -9.81 1.81
CA ILE A 211 -11.50 -10.52 1.90
C ILE A 211 -11.61 -11.47 0.73
N ILE A 212 -11.88 -12.75 0.99
CA ILE A 212 -12.22 -13.73 -0.03
C ILE A 212 -13.71 -14.05 0.13
N LYS A 213 -14.49 -13.80 -0.93
CA LYS A 213 -15.94 -13.97 -0.93
C LYS A 213 -16.38 -15.05 -1.89
N ILE A 214 -17.25 -15.95 -1.43
CA ILE A 214 -17.91 -16.96 -2.27
C ILE A 214 -19.07 -16.31 -3.01
N ILE A 215 -19.06 -16.46 -4.34
CA ILE A 215 -20.13 -16.03 -5.25
C ILE A 215 -20.79 -17.22 -5.93
#